data_b10d27182db2531f642fe77bdc341736
#
_entry.id   b10d27182db2531f642fe77bdc341736
#
_cell.length_a   1.000
_cell.length_b   1.000
_cell.length_c   1.000
_cell.angle_alpha   90.00
_cell.angle_beta   90.00
_cell.angle_gamma   90.00
#
_symmetry.space_group_name_H-M   'P 1'
#
loop_
_entity.id
_entity.type
_entity.pdbx_description
1 polymer ?
#
loop_
_entity_poly.entity_id
_entity_poly.type
_entity_poly.pdbx_seq_one_letter_code
_entity_poly.pdbx_strand_id
1 'polypeptide(L)'
;MITLRVYRHRGEVVLAACDKELMGRTFREGMLKLDVCSSFYEGEDASEELLLNRLKNATIANLVGERTVGVATKHGLVDEGCVLRIDGVPHVQLVKM
;
A
#
# COMPACT_ATOMS: atom_id res chain seq x y z
N MET A 1 -1.58 1.95 -12.86
CA MET A 1 -2.89 1.77 -12.24
C MET A 1 -2.74 1.20 -10.84
N ILE A 2 -3.60 1.61 -9.94
CA ILE A 2 -3.58 1.15 -8.54
C ILE A 2 -4.66 0.10 -8.35
N THR A 3 -4.35 -0.95 -7.60
CA THR A 3 -5.35 -1.92 -7.15
C THR A 3 -5.37 -1.93 -5.64
N LEU A 4 -6.56 -2.11 -5.07
CA LEU A 4 -6.70 -2.12 -3.62
C LEU A 4 -7.74 -3.15 -3.17
N ARG A 5 -7.57 -3.59 -1.94
CA ARG A 5 -8.51 -4.48 -1.28
C ARG A 5 -8.65 -4.07 0.18
N VAL A 6 -9.87 -4.13 0.69
CA VAL A 6 -10.17 -3.79 2.07
C VAL A 6 -10.60 -5.06 2.82
N TYR A 7 -9.98 -5.28 3.96
CA TYR A 7 -10.32 -6.40 4.85
C TYR A 7 -10.89 -5.84 6.15
N ARG A 8 -11.88 -6.50 6.69
CA ARG A 8 -12.46 -6.12 7.97
C ARG A 8 -12.36 -7.32 8.92
N HIS A 9 -11.79 -7.07 10.08
CA HIS A 9 -11.57 -8.12 11.05
C HIS A 9 -11.53 -7.54 12.46
N ARG A 10 -12.44 -7.96 13.32
CA ARG A 10 -12.48 -7.59 14.75
C ARG A 10 -12.37 -6.07 14.98
N GLY A 11 -13.13 -5.30 14.23
CA GLY A 11 -13.11 -3.85 14.36
C GLY A 11 -12.00 -3.16 13.62
N GLU A 12 -11.03 -3.90 13.06
CA GLU A 12 -9.97 -3.34 12.25
C GLU A 12 -10.39 -3.26 10.79
N VAL A 13 -9.96 -2.20 10.13
CA VAL A 13 -10.14 -2.01 8.70
C VAL A 13 -8.75 -1.97 8.07
N VAL A 14 -8.39 -3.01 7.34
CA VAL A 14 -7.06 -3.16 6.73
C VAL A 14 -7.16 -2.87 5.25
N LEU A 15 -6.39 -1.90 4.79
CA LEU A 15 -6.27 -1.57 3.38
C LEU A 15 -4.97 -2.14 2.84
N ALA A 16 -5.06 -2.89 1.75
CA ALA A 16 -3.89 -3.34 1.00
C ALA A 16 -3.98 -2.72 -0.38
N ALA A 17 -3.00 -1.90 -0.75
CA ALA A 17 -2.99 -1.21 -2.03
C ALA A 17 -1.60 -1.25 -2.65
N CYS A 18 -1.54 -1.45 -3.95
CA CYS A 18 -0.27 -1.47 -4.66
C CYS A 18 -0.44 -0.97 -6.09
N ASP A 19 0.69 -0.61 -6.72
CA ASP A 19 0.71 -0.39 -8.16
C ASP A 19 0.42 -1.74 -8.82
N LYS A 20 -0.55 -1.77 -9.70
CA LYS A 20 -1.08 -3.03 -10.25
C LYS A 20 -0.01 -3.87 -10.94
N GLU A 21 0.93 -3.23 -11.62
CA GLU A 21 2.01 -3.92 -12.33
C GLU A 21 3.00 -4.64 -11.41
N LEU A 22 3.00 -4.31 -10.11
CA LEU A 22 3.88 -4.96 -9.13
C LEU A 22 3.26 -6.21 -8.51
N MET A 23 1.99 -6.42 -8.73
CA MET A 23 1.26 -7.53 -8.11
C MET A 23 1.83 -8.87 -8.57
N GLY A 24 2.08 -9.76 -7.61
CA GLY A 24 2.66 -11.07 -7.87
C GLY A 24 4.19 -11.08 -7.94
N ARG A 25 4.83 -9.92 -7.80
CA ARG A 25 6.28 -9.82 -7.86
C ARG A 25 6.90 -9.81 -6.45
N THR A 26 8.15 -10.23 -6.38
CA THR A 26 8.93 -10.21 -5.14
C THR A 26 10.18 -9.38 -5.36
N PHE A 27 10.47 -8.51 -4.42
CA PHE A 27 11.63 -7.63 -4.47
C PHE A 27 12.54 -7.93 -3.28
N ARG A 28 13.84 -7.90 -3.50
CA ARG A 28 14.83 -8.20 -2.47
C ARG A 28 15.95 -7.18 -2.49
N GLU A 29 16.41 -6.82 -1.31
CA GLU A 29 17.56 -5.95 -1.17
C GLU A 29 18.26 -6.33 0.14
N GLY A 30 19.43 -6.93 0.05
CA GLY A 30 20.13 -7.43 1.22
C GLY A 30 19.31 -8.50 1.91
N MET A 31 18.99 -8.28 3.17
CA MET A 31 18.15 -9.20 3.95
C MET A 31 16.67 -8.85 3.89
N LEU A 32 16.34 -7.77 3.21
CA LEU A 32 14.95 -7.32 3.09
C LEU A 32 14.25 -8.00 1.92
N LYS A 33 12.99 -8.34 2.14
CA LYS A 33 12.15 -8.97 1.12
C LYS A 33 10.79 -8.30 1.13
N LEU A 34 10.31 -7.93 -0.05
CA LEU A 34 8.97 -7.39 -0.25
C LEU A 34 8.24 -8.32 -1.21
N ASP A 35 7.24 -9.01 -0.71
CA ASP A 35 6.41 -9.92 -1.50
C ASP A 35 5.07 -9.27 -1.75
N VAL A 36 4.81 -8.87 -3.00
CA VAL A 36 3.55 -8.22 -3.38
C VAL A 36 2.57 -9.33 -3.79
N CYS A 37 2.09 -10.04 -2.78
CA CYS A 37 1.26 -11.21 -2.96
C CYS A 37 -0.10 -10.86 -3.56
N SER A 38 -0.43 -11.43 -4.72
CA SER A 38 -1.69 -11.13 -5.39
C SER A 38 -2.90 -11.52 -4.55
N SER A 39 -2.81 -12.57 -3.75
CA SER A 39 -3.93 -12.98 -2.90
C SER A 39 -4.25 -11.96 -1.82
N PHE A 40 -3.29 -11.10 -1.47
CA PHE A 40 -3.50 -10.05 -0.47
C PHE A 40 -3.89 -8.72 -1.11
N TYR A 41 -3.28 -8.37 -2.24
CA TYR A 41 -3.45 -7.05 -2.87
C TYR A 41 -4.50 -7.03 -4.00
N GLU A 42 -4.84 -8.17 -4.56
CA GLU A 42 -5.78 -8.21 -5.68
C GLU A 42 -7.19 -7.85 -5.23
N GLY A 43 -7.73 -6.81 -5.82
CA GLY A 43 -9.06 -6.35 -5.49
C GLY A 43 -9.62 -5.54 -6.64
N GLU A 44 -10.04 -4.32 -6.38
CA GLU A 44 -10.59 -3.44 -7.40
C GLU A 44 -9.55 -2.44 -7.89
N ASP A 45 -9.66 -2.05 -9.16
CA ASP A 45 -8.87 -0.97 -9.70
C ASP A 45 -9.33 0.33 -9.03
N ALA A 46 -8.39 1.17 -8.69
CA ALA A 46 -8.68 2.36 -7.91
C ALA A 46 -8.09 3.61 -8.54
N SER A 47 -8.89 4.67 -8.50
CA SER A 47 -8.41 6.01 -8.79
C SER A 47 -7.66 6.53 -7.57
N GLU A 48 -6.95 7.63 -7.75
CA GLU A 48 -6.30 8.35 -6.65
C GLU A 48 -7.33 8.72 -5.58
N GLU A 49 -8.48 9.21 -6.02
CA GLU A 49 -9.56 9.62 -5.13
C GLU A 49 -10.11 8.47 -4.29
N LEU A 50 -10.30 7.31 -4.91
CA LEU A 50 -10.78 6.14 -4.18
C LEU A 50 -9.74 5.67 -3.17
N LEU A 51 -8.47 5.67 -3.56
CA LEU A 51 -7.40 5.30 -2.64
C LEU A 51 -7.38 6.22 -1.42
N LEU A 52 -7.51 7.52 -1.62
CA LEU A 52 -7.54 8.47 -0.52
C LEU A 52 -8.72 8.24 0.41
N ASN A 53 -9.90 7.95 -0.15
CA ASN A 53 -11.08 7.66 0.64
C ASN A 53 -10.88 6.42 1.51
N ARG A 54 -10.34 5.36 0.93
CA ARG A 54 -10.08 4.11 1.67
C ARG A 54 -9.00 4.29 2.73
N LEU A 55 -7.97 5.08 2.44
CA LEU A 55 -6.91 5.38 3.40
C LEU A 55 -7.45 6.10 4.64
N LYS A 56 -8.34 7.05 4.44
CA LYS A 56 -8.93 7.80 5.54
C LYS A 56 -9.77 6.93 6.46
N ASN A 57 -10.34 5.87 5.92
CA ASN A 57 -11.23 4.97 6.65
C ASN A 57 -10.54 3.70 7.16
N ALA A 58 -9.27 3.50 6.85
CA ALA A 58 -8.52 2.33 7.29
C ALA A 58 -7.88 2.58 8.65
N THR A 59 -7.76 1.52 9.45
CA THR A 59 -7.01 1.55 10.70
C THR A 59 -5.58 1.05 10.48
N ILE A 60 -5.40 0.16 9.49
CA ILE A 60 -4.09 -0.36 9.09
C ILE A 60 -4.03 -0.29 7.57
N ALA A 61 -2.90 0.11 7.03
CA ALA A 61 -2.72 0.15 5.59
C ALA A 61 -1.34 -0.35 5.20
N ASN A 62 -1.28 -1.16 4.15
CA ASN A 62 -0.04 -1.59 3.50
C ASN A 62 -0.06 -1.02 2.08
N LEU A 63 0.91 -0.19 1.76
CA LEU A 63 1.01 0.50 0.48
C LEU A 63 2.31 0.15 -0.20
N VAL A 64 2.27 -0.19 -1.48
CA VAL A 64 3.44 -0.59 -2.26
C VAL A 64 3.40 0.08 -3.63
N GLY A 65 4.53 0.64 -4.05
CA GLY A 65 4.71 1.18 -5.39
C GLY A 65 4.77 2.69 -5.45
N GLU A 66 5.43 3.21 -6.48
CA GLU A 66 5.64 4.65 -6.64
C GLU A 66 4.34 5.44 -6.70
N ARG A 67 3.35 4.92 -7.43
CA ARG A 67 2.08 5.62 -7.59
C ARG A 67 1.27 5.58 -6.30
N THR A 68 1.12 4.40 -5.72
CA THR A 68 0.31 4.20 -4.52
C THR A 68 0.88 4.97 -3.33
N VAL A 69 2.17 4.81 -3.06
CA VAL A 69 2.83 5.52 -1.95
C VAL A 69 2.89 7.01 -2.24
N GLY A 70 3.12 7.39 -3.51
CA GLY A 70 3.18 8.78 -3.93
C GLY A 70 1.89 9.54 -3.66
N VAL A 71 0.74 8.92 -3.86
CA VAL A 71 -0.55 9.54 -3.56
C VAL A 71 -0.65 9.84 -2.07
N ALA A 72 -0.26 8.90 -1.24
CA ALA A 72 -0.33 9.07 0.22
C ALA A 72 0.63 10.15 0.73
N THR A 73 1.85 10.20 0.21
CA THR A 73 2.83 11.22 0.61
C THR A 73 2.42 12.60 0.11
N LYS A 74 1.93 12.70 -1.11
CA LYS A 74 1.48 13.95 -1.70
C LYS A 74 0.37 14.61 -0.88
N HIS A 75 -0.50 13.82 -0.32
CA HIS A 75 -1.62 14.32 0.48
C HIS A 75 -1.34 14.37 1.98
N GLY A 76 -0.09 14.17 2.37
CA GLY A 76 0.32 14.30 3.77
C GLY A 76 -0.15 13.18 4.68
N LEU A 77 -0.61 12.07 4.13
CA LEU A 77 -1.08 10.93 4.93
C LEU A 77 0.06 10.03 5.38
N VAL A 78 1.20 10.14 4.72
CA VAL A 78 2.41 9.38 5.02
C VAL A 78 3.59 10.34 5.00
N ASP A 79 4.46 10.24 5.99
CA ASP A 79 5.71 10.98 6.01
C ASP A 79 6.72 10.25 5.11
N GLU A 80 7.36 11.00 4.21
CA GLU A 80 8.39 10.48 3.31
C GLU A 80 9.48 9.72 4.08
N GLY A 81 9.82 10.18 5.28
CA GLY A 81 10.82 9.52 6.11
C GLY A 81 10.42 8.14 6.60
N CYS A 82 9.14 7.79 6.51
CA CYS A 82 8.64 6.47 6.92
C CYS A 82 8.58 5.47 5.76
N VAL A 83 8.89 5.92 4.54
CA VAL A 83 8.84 5.06 3.37
C VAL A 83 10.13 4.24 3.27
N LEU A 84 9.98 2.93 3.22
CA LEU A 84 11.10 2.01 3.03
C LEU A 84 11.18 1.66 1.54
N ARG A 85 12.39 1.67 0.98
CA ARG A 85 12.58 1.25 -0.40
C ARG A 85 13.32 -0.08 -0.43
N ILE A 86 12.77 -1.03 -1.15
CA ILE A 86 13.36 -2.36 -1.33
C ILE A 86 13.52 -2.56 -2.83
N ASP A 87 14.76 -2.64 -3.28
CA ASP A 87 15.10 -2.72 -4.71
C ASP A 87 14.43 -1.58 -5.49
N GLY A 88 14.44 -0.38 -4.91
CA GLY A 88 13.84 0.81 -5.51
C GLY A 88 12.34 0.92 -5.39
N VAL A 89 11.66 -0.09 -4.86
CA VAL A 89 10.19 -0.09 -4.73
C VAL A 89 9.80 0.46 -3.36
N PRO A 90 9.02 1.56 -3.31
CA PRO A 90 8.61 2.13 -2.03
C PRO A 90 7.52 1.29 -1.37
N HIS A 91 7.62 1.16 -0.08
CA HIS A 91 6.67 0.43 0.74
C HIS A 91 6.47 1.16 2.06
N VAL A 92 5.26 1.26 2.51
CA VAL A 92 4.95 1.85 3.81
C VAL A 92 3.80 1.09 4.46
N GLN A 93 3.88 0.95 5.76
CA GLN A 93 2.81 0.36 6.56
C GLN A 93 2.35 1.42 7.56
N LEU A 94 1.06 1.63 7.62
CA LEU A 94 0.44 2.60 8.52
C LEU A 94 -0.41 1.87 9.54
N VAL A 95 -0.31 2.29 10.78
CA VAL A 95 -1.18 1.82 11.86
C VAL A 95 -1.70 3.06 12.57
N LYS A 96 -3.01 3.24 12.56
CA LYS A 96 -3.65 4.35 13.25
C LYS A 96 -4.11 3.89 14.63
N MET A 97 -3.83 4.71 15.60
CA MET A 97 -4.22 4.38 16.98
C MET A 97 -5.27 5.35 17.51
#